data_af0c1a85be26034dce1ac3e20716a353
#
_entry.id   af0c1a85be26034dce1ac3e20716a353
#
_cell.length_a   1.000
_cell.length_b   1.000
_cell.length_c   1.000
_cell.angle_alpha   90.00
_cell.angle_beta   90.00
_cell.angle_gamma   90.00
#
_symmetry.space_group_name_H-M   'P 1'
#
loop_
_entity.id
_entity.type
_entity.pdbx_description
1 polymer ?
#
loop_
_entity_poly.entity_id
_entity_poly.type
_entity_poly.pdbx_seq_one_letter_code
_entity_poly.pdbx_strand_id
1 'polypeptide(L)'
;MANVVLIIDMVRGFLENGNLYCGDDSRTIIPNVTKLLDSEVKNNSDLIFICDSHELGDLEFQMFPVHCLSGSSETELIPELAKYSGWRIDKKRYSAFYETELAKHLERLNPNKVIVCGVCTDICVMHTVSDARNRDYNVVVPTDAVASFDLDAHNWAIGHMEKILGAHISYVNDMVSR
;
A
#
# COMPACT_ATOMS: atom_id res chain seq x y z
N MET A 1 17.46 -10.88 8.95
CA MET A 1 16.01 -10.57 9.09
C MET A 1 15.48 -10.29 7.68
N ALA A 2 14.32 -10.85 7.34
CA ALA A 2 13.67 -10.62 6.06
C ALA A 2 13.04 -9.20 6.02
N ASN A 3 12.65 -8.75 4.84
CA ASN A 3 11.83 -7.55 4.71
C ASN A 3 10.35 -7.90 4.88
N VAL A 4 9.52 -6.88 5.08
CA VAL A 4 8.06 -6.96 4.93
C VAL A 4 7.66 -6.01 3.82
N VAL A 5 6.80 -6.46 2.91
CA VAL A 5 6.19 -5.62 1.88
C VAL A 5 4.73 -5.36 2.25
N LEU A 6 4.36 -4.10 2.42
CA LEU A 6 2.98 -3.64 2.58
C LEU A 6 2.45 -3.25 1.21
N ILE A 7 1.46 -3.96 0.73
CA ILE A 7 0.80 -3.73 -0.56
C ILE A 7 -0.53 -3.03 -0.26
N ILE A 8 -0.55 -1.70 -0.46
CA ILE A 8 -1.65 -0.83 -0.03
C ILE A 8 -2.70 -0.72 -1.12
N ASP A 9 -3.91 -1.15 -0.81
CA ASP A 9 -5.14 -0.91 -1.55
C ASP A 9 -5.08 -1.26 -3.05
N MET A 10 -4.29 -2.29 -3.40
CA MET A 10 -4.26 -2.84 -4.75
C MET A 10 -5.48 -3.73 -5.00
N VAL A 11 -6.65 -3.15 -4.79
CA VAL A 11 -7.97 -3.79 -4.88
C VAL A 11 -8.76 -3.30 -6.08
N ARG A 12 -9.77 -4.06 -6.49
CA ARG A 12 -10.59 -3.76 -7.68
C ARG A 12 -11.30 -2.42 -7.58
N GLY A 13 -11.77 -2.05 -6.38
CA GLY A 13 -12.50 -0.79 -6.17
C GLY A 13 -11.68 0.46 -6.54
N PHE A 14 -10.36 0.42 -6.43
CA PHE A 14 -9.47 1.53 -6.78
C PHE A 14 -8.78 1.37 -8.14
N LEU A 15 -8.57 0.15 -8.62
CA LEU A 15 -7.78 -0.10 -9.83
C LEU A 15 -8.58 -0.69 -10.99
N GLU A 16 -9.88 -0.89 -10.82
CA GLU A 16 -10.83 -1.27 -11.85
C GLU A 16 -12.01 -0.28 -11.83
N ASN A 17 -13.16 -0.64 -12.41
CA ASN A 17 -14.33 0.23 -12.50
C ASN A 17 -15.15 0.30 -11.18
N GLY A 18 -14.52 0.71 -10.09
CA GLY A 18 -15.18 0.97 -8.81
C GLY A 18 -15.65 2.41 -8.67
N ASN A 19 -16.44 2.68 -7.62
CA ASN A 19 -16.95 4.02 -7.35
C ASN A 19 -15.86 5.06 -7.01
N LEU A 20 -14.68 4.59 -6.59
CA LEU A 20 -13.52 5.43 -6.26
C LEU A 20 -12.30 5.03 -7.11
N TYR A 21 -12.52 4.79 -8.39
CA TYR A 21 -11.45 4.43 -9.33
C TYR A 21 -10.38 5.52 -9.41
N CYS A 22 -9.13 5.15 -9.15
CA CYS A 22 -7.99 6.06 -9.10
C CYS A 22 -7.44 6.47 -10.49
N GLY A 23 -8.10 6.08 -11.58
CA GLY A 23 -7.70 6.41 -12.95
C GLY A 23 -6.70 5.42 -13.57
N ASP A 24 -6.58 5.49 -14.90
CA ASP A 24 -5.73 4.57 -15.68
C ASP A 24 -4.25 4.71 -15.31
N ASP A 25 -3.80 5.91 -14.97
CA ASP A 25 -2.42 6.17 -14.56
C ASP A 25 -2.02 5.36 -13.32
N SER A 26 -2.96 5.13 -12.39
CA SER A 26 -2.71 4.31 -11.21
C SER A 26 -2.45 2.82 -11.54
N ARG A 27 -2.91 2.33 -12.68
CA ARG A 27 -2.61 0.97 -13.13
C ARG A 27 -1.21 0.81 -13.72
N THR A 28 -0.56 1.91 -14.10
CA THR A 28 0.80 1.86 -14.70
C THR A 28 1.86 1.31 -13.74
N ILE A 29 1.59 1.35 -12.43
CA ILE A 29 2.50 0.80 -11.41
C ILE A 29 2.45 -0.73 -11.31
N ILE A 30 1.40 -1.40 -11.80
CA ILE A 30 1.19 -2.85 -11.62
C ILE A 30 2.39 -3.69 -12.07
N PRO A 31 3.02 -3.44 -13.24
CA PRO A 31 4.23 -4.19 -13.63
C PRO A 31 5.39 -4.03 -12.64
N ASN A 32 5.59 -2.84 -12.08
CA ASN A 32 6.63 -2.60 -11.08
C ASN A 32 6.29 -3.24 -9.74
N VAL A 33 5.04 -3.15 -9.30
CA VAL A 33 4.59 -3.86 -8.08
C VAL A 33 4.82 -5.36 -8.24
N THR A 34 4.39 -5.98 -9.34
CA THR A 34 4.60 -7.42 -9.55
C THR A 34 6.08 -7.78 -9.62
N LYS A 35 6.92 -6.97 -10.26
CA LYS A 35 8.37 -7.15 -10.30
C LYS A 35 9.00 -7.09 -8.90
N LEU A 36 8.57 -6.12 -8.09
CA LEU A 36 8.99 -6.00 -6.69
C LEU A 36 8.62 -7.26 -5.91
N LEU A 37 7.35 -7.69 -6.00
CA LEU A 37 6.86 -8.86 -5.27
C LEU A 37 7.57 -10.14 -5.71
N ASP A 38 7.80 -10.35 -7.01
CA ASP A 38 8.54 -11.51 -7.53
C ASP A 38 9.98 -11.57 -6.97
N SER A 39 10.61 -10.42 -6.75
CA SER A 39 11.94 -10.34 -6.14
C SER A 39 11.89 -10.60 -4.64
N GLU A 40 10.98 -9.93 -3.93
CA GLU A 40 10.90 -10.03 -2.46
C GLU A 40 10.45 -11.43 -2.01
N VAL A 41 9.58 -12.12 -2.77
CA VAL A 41 9.25 -13.53 -2.51
C VAL A 41 10.48 -14.43 -2.63
N LYS A 42 11.34 -14.22 -3.62
CA LYS A 42 12.63 -14.96 -3.75
C LYS A 42 13.57 -14.70 -2.58
N ASN A 43 13.48 -13.50 -1.99
CA ASN A 43 14.27 -13.10 -0.83
C ASN A 43 13.65 -13.55 0.51
N ASN A 44 12.57 -14.36 0.47
CA ASN A 44 11.80 -14.80 1.63
C ASN A 44 11.22 -13.67 2.47
N SER A 45 10.84 -12.57 1.84
CA SER A 45 10.13 -11.47 2.49
C SER A 45 8.67 -11.82 2.73
N ASP A 46 8.09 -11.28 3.81
CA ASP A 46 6.67 -11.43 4.11
C ASP A 46 5.85 -10.40 3.33
N LEU A 47 4.76 -10.84 2.70
CA LEU A 47 3.82 -9.97 2.02
C LEU A 47 2.59 -9.74 2.90
N ILE A 48 2.19 -8.47 3.03
CA ILE A 48 0.96 -8.08 3.74
C ILE A 48 0.12 -7.21 2.80
N PHE A 49 -1.01 -7.74 2.39
CA PHE A 49 -2.00 -7.03 1.57
C PHE A 49 -2.91 -6.23 2.50
N ILE A 50 -2.82 -4.92 2.40
CA ILE A 50 -3.68 -3.98 3.12
C ILE A 50 -4.83 -3.63 2.19
N CYS A 51 -6.05 -3.86 2.62
CA CYS A 51 -7.23 -3.72 1.77
C CYS A 51 -8.27 -2.84 2.45
N ASP A 52 -8.69 -1.82 1.75
CA ASP A 52 -9.79 -0.97 2.19
C ASP A 52 -11.09 -1.80 2.25
N SER A 53 -11.84 -1.69 3.35
CA SER A 53 -13.05 -2.48 3.58
C SER A 53 -13.96 -1.78 4.58
N HIS A 54 -15.04 -1.22 4.09
CA HIS A 54 -15.98 -0.41 4.87
C HIS A 54 -17.30 -1.13 5.14
N GLU A 55 -17.89 -0.82 6.28
CA GLU A 55 -19.27 -1.20 6.56
C GLU A 55 -20.25 -0.17 5.97
N LEU A 56 -21.48 -0.61 5.69
CA LEU A 56 -22.53 0.29 5.23
C LEU A 56 -22.79 1.37 6.30
N GLY A 57 -22.70 2.64 5.91
CA GLY A 57 -22.87 3.78 6.81
C GLY A 57 -21.56 4.29 7.45
N ASP A 58 -20.39 3.84 6.96
CA ASP A 58 -19.11 4.41 7.39
C ASP A 58 -19.09 5.94 7.20
N LEU A 59 -18.56 6.67 8.18
CA LEU A 59 -18.49 8.13 8.17
C LEU A 59 -17.61 8.67 7.02
N GLU A 60 -16.70 7.86 6.50
CA GLU A 60 -15.88 8.24 5.37
C GLU A 60 -16.71 8.51 4.10
N PHE A 61 -17.88 7.88 3.99
CA PHE A 61 -18.83 8.12 2.89
C PHE A 61 -19.51 9.50 2.92
N GLN A 62 -19.23 10.31 3.94
CA GLN A 62 -19.59 11.73 3.92
C GLN A 62 -18.64 12.58 3.06
N MET A 63 -17.41 12.07 2.83
CA MET A 63 -16.38 12.75 2.05
C MET A 63 -16.17 12.11 0.68
N PHE A 64 -16.33 10.79 0.58
CA PHE A 64 -16.13 10.01 -0.64
C PHE A 64 -17.39 9.24 -1.01
N PRO A 65 -17.57 8.86 -2.29
CA PRO A 65 -18.61 7.92 -2.69
C PRO A 65 -18.51 6.61 -1.89
N VAL A 66 -19.61 5.89 -1.76
CA VAL A 66 -19.61 4.54 -1.20
C VAL A 66 -18.68 3.65 -2.03
N HIS A 67 -17.66 3.06 -1.42
CA HIS A 67 -16.64 2.24 -2.07
C HIS A 67 -16.19 1.11 -1.15
N CYS A 68 -15.57 0.09 -1.71
CA CYS A 68 -14.97 -1.03 -0.99
C CYS A 68 -15.84 -1.57 0.16
N LEU A 69 -17.14 -1.76 -0.09
CA LEU A 69 -18.02 -2.36 0.92
C LEU A 69 -17.56 -3.78 1.25
N SER A 70 -17.51 -4.08 2.54
CA SER A 70 -17.15 -5.39 3.07
C SER A 70 -17.95 -6.51 2.38
N GLY A 71 -17.23 -7.53 1.88
CA GLY A 71 -17.81 -8.64 1.13
C GLY A 71 -18.18 -8.34 -0.33
N SER A 72 -17.96 -7.12 -0.83
CA SER A 72 -18.11 -6.82 -2.26
C SER A 72 -16.87 -7.19 -3.05
N SER A 73 -17.02 -7.32 -4.37
CA SER A 73 -15.87 -7.56 -5.27
C SER A 73 -14.87 -6.41 -5.29
N GLU A 74 -15.27 -5.20 -4.89
CA GLU A 74 -14.37 -4.04 -4.82
C GLU A 74 -13.24 -4.23 -3.81
N THR A 75 -13.46 -5.03 -2.75
CA THR A 75 -12.43 -5.34 -1.74
C THR A 75 -11.48 -6.46 -2.15
N GLU A 76 -11.74 -7.14 -3.27
CA GLU A 76 -10.85 -8.20 -3.78
C GLU A 76 -9.58 -7.60 -4.38
N LEU A 77 -8.46 -8.31 -4.23
CA LEU A 77 -7.22 -7.95 -4.93
C LEU A 77 -7.43 -7.98 -6.45
N ILE A 78 -6.73 -7.10 -7.15
CA ILE A 78 -6.70 -7.17 -8.62
C ILE A 78 -6.15 -8.52 -9.09
N PRO A 79 -6.59 -9.03 -10.27
CA PRO A 79 -6.20 -10.37 -10.76
C PRO A 79 -4.69 -10.57 -10.85
N GLU A 80 -3.93 -9.52 -11.18
CA GLU A 80 -2.48 -9.56 -11.33
C GLU A 80 -1.77 -9.93 -10.02
N LEU A 81 -2.39 -9.68 -8.87
CA LEU A 81 -1.84 -10.01 -7.56
C LEU A 81 -2.38 -11.29 -6.94
N ALA A 82 -3.39 -11.92 -7.52
CA ALA A 82 -4.04 -13.11 -6.97
C ALA A 82 -3.12 -14.35 -6.83
N LYS A 83 -1.99 -14.35 -7.55
CA LYS A 83 -0.99 -15.44 -7.49
C LYS A 83 -0.10 -15.39 -6.24
N TYR A 84 -0.03 -14.25 -5.55
CA TYR A 84 0.85 -14.10 -4.40
C TYR A 84 0.17 -14.52 -3.11
N SER A 85 0.88 -15.28 -2.30
CA SER A 85 0.45 -15.65 -0.95
C SER A 85 0.99 -14.65 0.06
N GLY A 86 0.16 -14.22 1.01
CA GLY A 86 0.54 -13.27 2.06
C GLY A 86 -0.58 -13.09 3.07
N TRP A 87 -0.32 -12.31 4.10
CA TRP A 87 -1.34 -11.92 5.07
C TRP A 87 -2.25 -10.87 4.45
N ARG A 88 -3.56 -10.97 4.70
CA ARG A 88 -4.52 -9.92 4.36
C ARG A 88 -4.94 -9.20 5.64
N ILE A 89 -4.94 -7.88 5.59
CA ILE A 89 -5.43 -7.00 6.67
C ILE A 89 -6.42 -6.02 6.04
N ASP A 90 -7.65 -6.09 6.50
CA ASP A 90 -8.68 -5.13 6.12
C ASP A 90 -8.61 -3.91 7.03
N LYS A 91 -8.72 -2.72 6.46
CA LYS A 91 -8.70 -1.43 7.16
C LYS A 91 -9.91 -0.58 6.80
N LYS A 92 -10.26 0.37 7.67
CA LYS A 92 -11.36 1.32 7.48
C LYS A 92 -10.89 2.78 7.39
N ARG A 93 -9.60 3.04 7.51
CA ARG A 93 -9.04 4.39 7.49
C ARG A 93 -7.74 4.38 6.71
N TYR A 94 -7.20 5.56 6.41
CA TYR A 94 -6.04 5.71 5.54
C TYR A 94 -4.83 4.91 6.01
N SER A 95 -4.47 5.05 7.30
CA SER A 95 -3.34 4.30 7.83
C SER A 95 -3.70 2.82 8.06
N ALA A 96 -2.84 1.94 7.57
CA ALA A 96 -2.92 0.50 7.81
C ALA A 96 -2.74 0.11 9.29
N PHE A 97 -2.27 1.02 10.14
CA PHE A 97 -2.11 0.77 11.57
C PHE A 97 -3.36 1.08 12.38
N TYR A 98 -4.31 1.86 11.83
CA TYR A 98 -5.48 2.30 12.58
C TYR A 98 -6.48 1.16 12.78
N GLU A 99 -6.66 0.75 14.04
CA GLU A 99 -7.58 -0.33 14.44
C GLU A 99 -7.38 -1.66 13.70
N THR A 100 -6.11 -2.01 13.37
CA THR A 100 -5.74 -3.26 12.72
C THR A 100 -4.70 -4.04 13.52
N GLU A 101 -4.41 -5.27 13.09
CA GLU A 101 -3.37 -6.11 13.68
C GLU A 101 -1.97 -5.85 13.09
N LEU A 102 -1.79 -4.85 12.20
CA LEU A 102 -0.52 -4.63 11.49
C LEU A 102 0.66 -4.42 12.46
N ALA A 103 0.47 -3.62 13.51
CA ALA A 103 1.54 -3.37 14.48
C ALA A 103 2.05 -4.68 15.12
N LYS A 104 1.15 -5.56 15.55
CA LYS A 104 1.49 -6.86 16.13
C LYS A 104 2.19 -7.79 15.11
N HIS A 105 1.76 -7.77 13.85
CA HIS A 105 2.42 -8.53 12.79
C HIS A 105 3.86 -8.05 12.59
N LEU A 106 4.09 -6.74 12.49
CA LEU A 106 5.42 -6.18 12.30
C LEU A 106 6.33 -6.39 13.51
N GLU A 107 5.81 -6.25 14.74
CA GLU A 107 6.57 -6.56 15.97
C GLU A 107 7.04 -8.01 15.97
N ARG A 108 6.18 -8.96 15.61
CA ARG A 108 6.52 -10.39 15.57
C ARG A 108 7.54 -10.72 14.48
N LEU A 109 7.38 -10.12 13.29
CA LEU A 109 8.25 -10.35 12.13
C LEU A 109 9.61 -9.66 12.30
N ASN A 110 9.65 -8.57 13.05
CA ASN A 110 10.85 -7.75 13.27
C ASN A 110 11.64 -7.50 11.97
N PRO A 111 11.03 -6.84 10.97
CA PRO A 111 11.61 -6.74 9.64
C PRO A 111 12.86 -5.87 9.59
N ASN A 112 13.79 -6.21 8.69
CA ASN A 112 14.93 -5.36 8.39
C ASN A 112 14.48 -4.04 7.73
N LYS A 113 13.49 -4.13 6.82
CA LYS A 113 12.86 -3.00 6.14
C LYS A 113 11.36 -3.25 5.98
N VAL A 114 10.58 -2.19 6.03
CA VAL A 114 9.18 -2.16 5.62
C VAL A 114 9.12 -1.46 4.26
N ILE A 115 8.82 -2.20 3.21
CA ILE A 115 8.67 -1.68 1.85
C ILE A 115 7.19 -1.40 1.64
N VAL A 116 6.84 -0.18 1.19
CA VAL A 116 5.45 0.23 1.02
C VAL A 116 5.18 0.57 -0.44
N CYS A 117 4.21 -0.11 -1.05
CA CYS A 117 3.78 0.13 -2.45
C CYS A 117 2.25 0.14 -2.54
N GLY A 118 1.70 0.62 -3.66
CA GLY A 118 0.26 0.66 -3.94
C GLY A 118 -0.33 2.06 -4.03
N VAL A 119 -1.59 2.24 -3.64
CA VAL A 119 -2.38 3.46 -3.85
C VAL A 119 -3.13 3.91 -2.58
N CYS A 120 -3.50 5.20 -2.42
CA CYS A 120 -2.95 6.34 -3.15
C CYS A 120 -1.76 6.89 -2.39
N THR A 121 -0.76 7.40 -3.12
CA THR A 121 0.53 7.86 -2.56
C THR A 121 0.38 8.86 -1.43
N ASP A 122 -0.48 9.87 -1.61
CA ASP A 122 -0.73 10.99 -0.70
C ASP A 122 -1.76 10.69 0.39
N ILE A 123 -2.43 9.54 0.29
CA ILE A 123 -3.50 9.13 1.22
C ILE A 123 -3.03 7.90 2.01
N CYS A 124 -3.46 6.70 1.61
CA CYS A 124 -3.22 5.48 2.40
C CYS A 124 -1.74 5.14 2.52
N VAL A 125 -0.96 5.32 1.45
CA VAL A 125 0.49 5.07 1.46
C VAL A 125 1.18 6.01 2.45
N MET A 126 1.02 7.33 2.29
CA MET A 126 1.71 8.32 3.13
C MET A 126 1.31 8.20 4.60
N HIS A 127 0.03 8.01 4.92
CA HIS A 127 -0.41 7.85 6.31
C HIS A 127 0.14 6.56 6.94
N THR A 128 0.22 5.47 6.17
CA THR A 128 0.85 4.22 6.63
C THR A 128 2.35 4.39 6.84
N VAL A 129 3.05 5.08 5.93
CA VAL A 129 4.47 5.42 6.06
C VAL A 129 4.71 6.27 7.30
N SER A 130 3.88 7.29 7.54
CA SER A 130 3.96 8.15 8.72
C SER A 130 3.87 7.32 10.02
N ASP A 131 2.89 6.45 10.11
CA ASP A 131 2.70 5.61 11.29
C ASP A 131 3.81 4.58 11.47
N ALA A 132 4.36 4.02 10.38
CA ALA A 132 5.51 3.14 10.42
C ALA A 132 6.77 3.88 10.92
N ARG A 133 7.02 5.10 10.41
CA ARG A 133 8.15 5.93 10.83
C ARG A 133 8.04 6.39 12.28
N ASN A 134 6.83 6.71 12.77
CA ASN A 134 6.58 7.02 14.17
C ASN A 134 6.82 5.83 15.11
N ARG A 135 6.99 4.62 14.58
CA ARG A 135 7.34 3.37 15.27
C ARG A 135 8.77 2.91 14.99
N ASP A 136 9.60 3.80 14.45
CA ASP A 136 11.02 3.60 14.15
C ASP A 136 11.33 2.50 13.12
N TYR A 137 10.34 2.07 12.30
CA TYR A 137 10.64 1.15 11.21
C TYR A 137 11.46 1.82 10.11
N ASN A 138 12.41 1.07 9.55
CA ASN A 138 13.15 1.48 8.35
C ASN A 138 12.26 1.32 7.12
N VAL A 139 11.67 2.41 6.65
CA VAL A 139 10.69 2.42 5.56
C VAL A 139 11.33 2.75 4.23
N VAL A 140 11.00 1.96 3.21
CA VAL A 140 11.39 2.19 1.80
C VAL A 140 10.13 2.34 0.96
N VAL A 141 10.10 3.37 0.10
CA VAL A 141 9.00 3.62 -0.85
C VAL A 141 9.57 3.68 -2.25
N PRO A 142 9.34 2.67 -3.11
CA PRO A 142 9.70 2.73 -4.52
C PRO A 142 8.69 3.60 -5.27
N THR A 143 9.14 4.74 -5.80
CA THR A 143 8.26 5.77 -6.41
C THR A 143 7.52 5.27 -7.64
N ASP A 144 8.10 4.33 -8.37
CA ASP A 144 7.52 3.70 -9.56
C ASP A 144 6.59 2.50 -9.22
N ALA A 145 6.35 2.26 -7.93
CA ALA A 145 5.38 1.28 -7.42
C ALA A 145 4.31 1.89 -6.51
N VAL A 146 4.17 3.21 -6.52
CA VAL A 146 3.08 3.95 -5.88
C VAL A 146 2.45 4.94 -6.86
N ALA A 147 1.15 5.19 -6.74
CA ALA A 147 0.44 6.12 -7.60
C ALA A 147 -0.70 6.83 -6.85
N SER A 148 -1.18 7.92 -7.42
CA SER A 148 -2.38 8.63 -6.97
C SER A 148 -3.16 9.16 -8.18
N PHE A 149 -4.42 9.50 -7.97
CA PHE A 149 -5.25 10.14 -8.98
C PHE A 149 -4.92 11.64 -9.18
N ASP A 150 -4.14 12.22 -8.29
CA ASP A 150 -3.65 13.60 -8.36
C ASP A 150 -2.11 13.58 -8.40
N LEU A 151 -1.53 13.99 -9.53
CA LEU A 151 -0.09 13.95 -9.75
C LEU A 151 0.66 14.97 -8.88
N ASP A 152 0.06 16.13 -8.62
CA ASP A 152 0.69 17.16 -7.78
C ASP A 152 0.73 16.70 -6.32
N ALA A 153 -0.37 16.10 -5.83
CA ALA A 153 -0.44 15.50 -4.51
C ALA A 153 0.54 14.31 -4.38
N HIS A 154 0.64 13.45 -5.41
CA HIS A 154 1.63 12.37 -5.46
C HIS A 154 3.05 12.90 -5.29
N ASN A 155 3.45 13.88 -6.10
CA ASN A 155 4.81 14.44 -6.07
C ASN A 155 5.12 15.11 -4.73
N TRP A 156 4.15 15.84 -4.19
CA TRP A 156 4.27 16.46 -2.87
C TRP A 156 4.46 15.39 -1.78
N ALA A 157 3.66 14.34 -1.80
CA ALA A 157 3.70 13.28 -0.79
C ALA A 157 5.05 12.51 -0.82
N ILE A 158 5.59 12.22 -2.00
CA ILE A 158 6.94 11.62 -2.14
C ILE A 158 7.98 12.51 -1.45
N GLY A 159 8.00 13.81 -1.78
CA GLY A 159 8.95 14.74 -1.15
C GLY A 159 8.75 14.89 0.35
N HIS A 160 7.50 14.84 0.84
CA HIS A 160 7.18 14.88 2.26
C HIS A 160 7.65 13.62 3.00
N MET A 161 7.38 12.44 2.43
CA MET A 161 7.83 11.15 2.99
C MET A 161 9.35 11.09 3.12
N GLU A 162 10.08 11.59 2.11
CA GLU A 162 11.54 11.64 2.15
C GLU A 162 12.06 12.61 3.21
N LYS A 163 11.66 13.89 3.11
CA LYS A 163 12.29 14.99 3.85
C LYS A 163 11.83 15.11 5.29
N ILE A 164 10.56 14.80 5.54
CA ILE A 164 9.93 15.00 6.86
C ILE A 164 9.80 13.67 7.60
N LEU A 165 9.29 12.63 6.94
CA LEU A 165 9.10 11.33 7.57
C LEU A 165 10.38 10.47 7.58
N GLY A 166 11.40 10.82 6.78
CA GLY A 166 12.67 10.10 6.73
C GLY A 166 12.53 8.70 6.11
N ALA A 167 11.55 8.50 5.23
CA ALA A 167 11.47 7.29 4.42
C ALA A 167 12.54 7.29 3.33
N HIS A 168 13.11 6.13 3.03
CA HIS A 168 14.03 5.99 1.91
C HIS A 168 13.26 5.87 0.60
N ILE A 169 13.45 6.84 -0.29
CA ILE A 169 12.83 6.85 -1.61
C ILE A 169 13.75 6.14 -2.61
N SER A 170 13.18 5.23 -3.42
CA SER A 170 13.94 4.38 -4.34
C SER A 170 13.14 4.14 -5.63
N TYR A 171 13.68 3.31 -6.52
CA TYR A 171 13.00 2.72 -7.67
C TYR A 171 13.06 1.20 -7.57
N VAL A 172 12.06 0.51 -8.12
CA VAL A 172 12.02 -0.96 -8.09
C VAL A 172 13.27 -1.57 -8.72
N ASN A 173 13.77 -1.01 -9.83
CA ASN A 173 14.97 -1.51 -10.50
C ASN A 173 16.20 -1.48 -9.59
N ASP A 174 16.36 -0.48 -8.74
CA ASP A 174 17.51 -0.36 -7.83
C ASP A 174 17.43 -1.36 -6.67
N MET A 175 16.24 -1.84 -6.37
CA MET A 175 15.97 -2.81 -5.30
C MET A 175 16.14 -4.26 -5.77
N VAL A 176 15.79 -4.56 -7.02
CA VAL A 176 15.75 -5.93 -7.54
C VAL A 176 17.04 -6.35 -8.26
N SER A 177 17.95 -5.42 -8.52
CA SER A 177 19.21 -5.68 -9.24
C SER A 177 20.36 -6.17 -8.33
N ARG A 178 20.07 -6.53 -7.09
CA ARG A 178 21.08 -6.97 -6.12
C ARG A 178 21.01 -8.44 -5.81
#